data_78c398fc1aa903b384224f7c9be03b37
#
_entry.id   78c398fc1aa903b384224f7c9be03b37
#
_cell.length_a   1.000
_cell.length_b   1.000
_cell.length_c   1.000
_cell.angle_alpha   90.00
_cell.angle_beta   90.00
_cell.angle_gamma   90.00
#
_symmetry.space_group_name_H-M   'P 1'
#
loop_
_entity.id
_entity.type
_entity.pdbx_description
1 polymer ?
#
loop_
_entity_poly.entity_id
_entity_poly.type
_entity_poly.pdbx_seq_one_letter_code
_entity_poly.pdbx_strand_id
1 'polypeptide(L)'
;MKTRFSVVACLIAICAAAQSSSPYASEAGKAAVEHVLRTQQDAWNRHDLDGFMAGYWNSPELTFFSGGQEQHGWQATLDRYRARYASPGHEMGKLEFSALRIEMLGSDAAFVRGEFHLTMPDGKTPHGLFTLVFRKFVDGWKIVHDHTSAAE
;
A
#
# COMPACT_ATOMS: atom_id res chain seq x y z
N MET A 1 16.11 -13.35 71.89
CA MET A 1 15.03 -13.49 70.93
C MET A 1 15.51 -12.90 69.61
N LYS A 2 15.90 -13.72 68.62
CA LYS A 2 16.37 -13.27 67.30
C LYS A 2 15.30 -13.61 66.28
N THR A 3 14.58 -12.58 65.77
CA THR A 3 13.52 -12.71 64.77
C THR A 3 14.17 -12.75 63.38
N ARG A 4 14.03 -13.86 62.65
CA ARG A 4 14.47 -14.00 61.27
C ARG A 4 13.32 -13.60 60.33
N PHE A 5 13.52 -12.53 59.57
CA PHE A 5 12.66 -12.17 58.46
C PHE A 5 13.08 -12.96 57.22
N SER A 6 12.19 -13.85 56.74
CA SER A 6 12.34 -14.51 55.44
C SER A 6 11.75 -13.60 54.34
N VAL A 7 12.61 -13.13 53.46
CA VAL A 7 12.18 -12.44 52.23
C VAL A 7 11.89 -13.50 51.19
N VAL A 8 10.60 -13.65 50.86
CA VAL A 8 10.16 -14.49 49.73
C VAL A 8 10.25 -13.63 48.47
N ALA A 9 11.25 -13.89 47.63
CA ALA A 9 11.37 -13.27 46.30
C ALA A 9 10.41 -13.98 45.34
N CYS A 10 9.35 -13.27 44.95
CA CYS A 10 8.41 -13.71 43.92
C CYS A 10 9.00 -13.39 42.53
N LEU A 11 9.55 -14.39 41.86
CA LEU A 11 9.99 -14.31 40.47
C LEU A 11 8.75 -14.32 39.55
N ILE A 12 8.37 -13.16 39.05
CA ILE A 12 7.37 -13.04 38.00
C ILE A 12 8.04 -13.36 36.66
N ALA A 13 7.83 -14.58 36.18
CA ALA A 13 8.21 -14.95 34.81
C ALA A 13 7.27 -14.26 33.80
N ILE A 14 7.75 -13.21 33.15
CA ILE A 14 7.03 -12.59 32.01
C ILE A 14 7.23 -13.50 30.81
N CYS A 15 6.27 -14.38 30.52
CA CYS A 15 6.18 -15.06 29.24
C CYS A 15 5.84 -14.05 28.16
N ALA A 16 6.84 -13.59 27.42
CA ALA A 16 6.62 -12.90 26.16
C ALA A 16 6.08 -13.92 25.14
N ALA A 17 4.76 -13.98 25.01
CA ALA A 17 4.13 -14.74 23.94
C ALA A 17 4.49 -14.04 22.60
N ALA A 18 5.42 -14.63 21.86
CA ALA A 18 5.63 -14.26 20.46
C ALA A 18 4.32 -14.56 19.71
N GLN A 19 3.58 -13.51 19.35
CA GLN A 19 2.38 -13.62 18.51
C GLN A 19 2.84 -13.93 17.09
N SER A 20 3.03 -15.20 16.78
CA SER A 20 3.13 -15.65 15.39
C SER A 20 1.74 -15.47 14.75
N SER A 21 1.62 -14.58 13.80
CA SER A 21 0.40 -14.44 13.01
C SER A 21 0.09 -15.80 12.35
N SER A 22 -1.14 -16.28 12.52
CA SER A 22 -1.59 -17.52 11.91
C SER A 22 -1.37 -17.44 10.38
N PRO A 23 -0.87 -18.49 9.71
CA PRO A 23 -0.74 -18.52 8.26
C PRO A 23 -2.03 -18.15 7.53
N TYR A 24 -3.18 -18.50 8.11
CA TYR A 24 -4.50 -18.16 7.57
C TYR A 24 -4.79 -16.66 7.59
N ALA A 25 -4.40 -15.96 8.66
CA ALA A 25 -4.53 -14.51 8.75
C ALA A 25 -3.63 -13.79 7.75
N SER A 26 -2.44 -14.34 7.46
CA SER A 26 -1.52 -13.84 6.43
C SER A 26 -2.11 -13.96 5.01
N GLU A 27 -2.70 -15.08 4.66
CA GLU A 27 -3.32 -15.27 3.33
C GLU A 27 -4.55 -14.37 3.14
N ALA A 28 -5.41 -14.25 4.14
CA ALA A 28 -6.54 -13.31 4.11
C ALA A 28 -6.08 -11.85 3.95
N GLY A 29 -4.97 -11.47 4.60
CA GLY A 29 -4.36 -10.15 4.45
C GLY A 29 -3.85 -9.90 3.03
N LYS A 30 -3.13 -10.86 2.44
CA LYS A 30 -2.66 -10.79 1.06
C LYS A 30 -3.81 -10.63 0.07
N ALA A 31 -4.85 -11.45 0.20
CA ALA A 31 -6.03 -11.37 -0.66
C ALA A 31 -6.73 -10.01 -0.56
N ALA A 32 -6.81 -9.43 0.63
CA ALA A 32 -7.40 -8.11 0.84
C ALA A 32 -6.56 -6.99 0.21
N VAL A 33 -5.23 -7.05 0.31
CA VAL A 33 -4.30 -6.10 -0.34
C VAL A 33 -4.39 -6.23 -1.87
N GLU A 34 -4.38 -7.47 -2.40
CA GLU A 34 -4.55 -7.69 -3.84
C GLU A 34 -5.89 -7.15 -4.34
N HIS A 35 -6.96 -7.33 -3.58
CA HIS A 35 -8.28 -6.79 -3.92
C HIS A 35 -8.26 -5.27 -4.09
N VAL A 36 -7.56 -4.53 -3.22
CA VAL A 36 -7.40 -3.07 -3.37
C VAL A 36 -6.76 -2.73 -4.72
N LEU A 37 -5.67 -3.41 -5.09
CA LEU A 37 -4.98 -3.18 -6.38
C LEU A 37 -5.87 -3.49 -7.58
N ARG A 38 -6.62 -4.60 -7.55
CA ARG A 38 -7.57 -4.94 -8.61
C ARG A 38 -8.69 -3.90 -8.72
N THR A 39 -9.21 -3.43 -7.59
CA THR A 39 -10.23 -2.36 -7.56
C THR A 39 -9.69 -1.06 -8.14
N GLN A 40 -8.44 -0.69 -7.83
CA GLN A 40 -7.77 0.47 -8.43
C GLN A 40 -7.61 0.32 -9.94
N GLN A 41 -7.14 -0.84 -10.42
CA GLN A 41 -7.02 -1.12 -11.85
C GLN A 41 -8.37 -1.00 -12.57
N ASP A 42 -9.42 -1.55 -11.98
CA ASP A 42 -10.78 -1.48 -12.53
C ASP A 42 -11.32 -0.04 -12.55
N ALA A 43 -11.07 0.75 -11.48
CA ALA A 43 -11.46 2.16 -11.43
C ALA A 43 -10.72 2.96 -12.51
N TRP A 44 -9.40 2.80 -12.64
CA TRP A 44 -8.61 3.42 -13.69
C TRP A 44 -9.18 3.11 -15.09
N ASN A 45 -9.47 1.84 -15.37
CA ASN A 45 -9.96 1.38 -16.66
C ASN A 45 -11.39 1.83 -16.98
N ARG A 46 -12.12 2.35 -15.98
CA ARG A 46 -13.40 3.08 -16.16
C ARG A 46 -13.23 4.60 -16.18
N HIS A 47 -12.00 5.11 -16.16
CA HIS A 47 -11.65 6.52 -16.05
C HIS A 47 -12.16 7.18 -14.75
N ASP A 48 -12.30 6.39 -13.70
CA ASP A 48 -12.70 6.79 -12.34
C ASP A 48 -11.45 7.04 -11.51
N LEU A 49 -10.89 8.23 -11.63
CA LEU A 49 -9.66 8.60 -10.91
C LEU A 49 -9.89 8.71 -9.39
N ASP A 50 -11.07 9.14 -8.97
CA ASP A 50 -11.40 9.21 -7.53
C ASP A 50 -11.52 7.79 -6.95
N GLY A 51 -12.11 6.84 -7.68
CA GLY A 51 -12.12 5.42 -7.34
C GLY A 51 -10.72 4.80 -7.26
N PHE A 52 -9.83 5.17 -8.20
CA PHE A 52 -8.41 4.77 -8.14
C PHE A 52 -7.73 5.31 -6.87
N MET A 53 -7.94 6.57 -6.54
CA MET A 53 -7.38 7.23 -5.36
C MET A 53 -7.96 6.74 -4.05
N ALA A 54 -9.13 6.08 -4.05
CA ALA A 54 -9.72 5.47 -2.85
C ALA A 54 -8.87 4.32 -2.27
N GLY A 55 -7.95 3.73 -3.05
CA GLY A 55 -6.96 2.76 -2.59
C GLY A 55 -5.83 3.38 -1.77
N TYR A 56 -5.62 4.69 -1.86
CA TYR A 56 -4.63 5.43 -1.08
C TYR A 56 -5.20 5.96 0.22
N TRP A 57 -4.35 6.08 1.23
CA TRP A 57 -4.69 6.68 2.50
C TRP A 57 -4.96 8.18 2.34
N ASN A 58 -6.18 8.60 2.66
CA ASN A 58 -6.55 10.02 2.59
C ASN A 58 -5.97 10.78 3.78
N SER A 59 -4.70 11.17 3.65
CA SER A 59 -3.92 11.84 4.69
C SER A 59 -2.89 12.78 4.08
N PRO A 60 -2.52 13.88 4.75
CA PRO A 60 -1.36 14.68 4.39
C PRO A 60 -0.03 13.91 4.50
N GLU A 61 0.01 12.80 5.24
CA GLU A 61 1.20 11.96 5.44
C GLU A 61 1.40 10.90 4.34
N LEU A 62 0.48 10.78 3.37
CA LEU A 62 0.69 9.93 2.19
C LEU A 62 1.95 10.40 1.46
N THR A 63 2.81 9.48 1.05
CA THR A 63 3.97 9.77 0.22
C THR A 63 3.90 9.06 -1.12
N PHE A 64 4.24 9.78 -2.20
CA PHE A 64 4.32 9.24 -3.55
C PHE A 64 5.61 9.71 -4.24
N PHE A 65 6.48 8.76 -4.57
CA PHE A 65 7.78 9.03 -5.19
C PHE A 65 7.78 8.58 -6.65
N SER A 66 8.13 9.47 -7.54
CA SER A 66 8.23 9.14 -8.97
C SER A 66 9.08 10.16 -9.72
N GLY A 67 9.94 9.70 -10.65
CA GLY A 67 10.74 10.58 -11.49
C GLY A 67 11.71 11.47 -10.71
N GLY A 68 12.24 10.98 -9.60
CA GLY A 68 13.15 11.73 -8.72
C GLY A 68 12.46 12.82 -7.90
N GLN A 69 11.13 12.82 -7.83
CA GLN A 69 10.34 13.79 -7.06
C GLN A 69 9.55 13.09 -5.96
N GLU A 70 9.46 13.76 -4.81
CA GLU A 70 8.58 13.40 -3.70
C GLU A 70 7.31 14.23 -3.76
N GLN A 71 6.16 13.56 -3.65
CA GLN A 71 4.86 14.17 -3.48
C GLN A 71 4.32 13.78 -2.11
N HIS A 72 3.84 14.75 -1.33
CA HIS A 72 3.24 14.53 -0.02
C HIS A 72 1.75 14.88 -0.05
N GLY A 73 0.96 14.02 0.58
CA GLY A 73 -0.47 14.20 0.77
C GLY A 73 -1.34 13.64 -0.35
N TRP A 74 -2.50 13.15 0.06
CA TRP A 74 -3.49 12.53 -0.83
C TRP A 74 -4.01 13.51 -1.89
N GLN A 75 -4.36 14.74 -1.48
CA GLN A 75 -4.91 15.74 -2.40
C GLN A 75 -3.88 16.12 -3.47
N ALA A 76 -2.64 16.37 -3.07
CA ALA A 76 -1.58 16.72 -4.00
C ALA A 76 -1.25 15.58 -4.98
N THR A 77 -1.35 14.32 -4.51
CA THR A 77 -1.20 13.15 -5.38
C THR A 77 -2.35 13.06 -6.39
N LEU A 78 -3.60 13.26 -5.95
CA LEU A 78 -4.76 13.31 -6.85
C LEU A 78 -4.62 14.42 -7.90
N ASP A 79 -4.21 15.62 -7.50
CA ASP A 79 -4.06 16.76 -8.40
C ASP A 79 -2.97 16.48 -9.46
N ARG A 80 -1.89 15.80 -9.08
CA ARG A 80 -0.85 15.34 -10.02
C ARG A 80 -1.41 14.33 -11.02
N TYR A 81 -2.21 13.36 -10.59
CA TYR A 81 -2.86 12.41 -11.49
C TYR A 81 -3.85 13.10 -12.42
N ARG A 82 -4.67 14.03 -11.92
CA ARG A 82 -5.60 14.83 -12.74
C ARG A 82 -4.88 15.64 -13.83
N ALA A 83 -3.81 16.32 -13.45
CA ALA A 83 -3.01 17.10 -14.39
C ALA A 83 -2.38 16.22 -15.49
N ARG A 84 -1.96 15.01 -15.16
CA ARG A 84 -1.26 14.13 -16.08
C ARG A 84 -2.19 13.30 -16.98
N TYR A 85 -3.36 12.90 -16.48
CA TYR A 85 -4.20 11.89 -17.13
C TYR A 85 -5.66 12.30 -17.37
N ALA A 86 -6.14 13.37 -16.75
CA ALA A 86 -7.53 13.81 -16.84
C ALA A 86 -7.67 15.28 -17.30
N SER A 87 -6.60 15.94 -17.72
CA SER A 87 -6.65 17.29 -18.30
C SER A 87 -6.95 17.25 -19.80
N PRO A 88 -7.48 18.34 -20.40
CA PRO A 88 -7.76 18.39 -21.82
C PRO A 88 -6.55 17.98 -22.68
N GLY A 89 -6.76 17.04 -23.60
CA GLY A 89 -5.72 16.49 -24.45
C GLY A 89 -4.88 15.38 -23.82
N HIS A 90 -5.20 14.97 -22.60
CA HIS A 90 -4.61 13.81 -21.93
C HIS A 90 -5.69 12.74 -21.72
N GLU A 91 -5.33 11.51 -21.96
CA GLU A 91 -6.24 10.38 -21.80
C GLU A 91 -5.64 9.35 -20.85
N MET A 92 -6.49 8.78 -20.02
CA MET A 92 -6.13 7.62 -19.20
C MET A 92 -6.04 6.41 -20.13
N GLY A 93 -4.87 5.83 -20.27
CA GLY A 93 -4.73 4.56 -20.98
C GLY A 93 -5.34 3.40 -20.20
N LYS A 94 -5.30 2.21 -20.78
CA LYS A 94 -5.68 0.97 -20.08
C LYS A 94 -4.54 0.54 -19.15
N LEU A 95 -4.83 0.40 -17.87
CA LEU A 95 -3.88 -0.04 -16.84
C LEU A 95 -3.98 -1.54 -16.61
N GLU A 96 -2.83 -2.17 -16.49
CA GLU A 96 -2.67 -3.54 -16.02
C GLU A 96 -1.56 -3.60 -14.95
N PHE A 97 -1.87 -4.19 -13.79
CA PHE A 97 -0.89 -4.56 -12.79
C PHE A 97 -0.51 -6.03 -12.95
N SER A 98 0.78 -6.32 -12.97
CA SER A 98 1.33 -7.66 -13.14
C SER A 98 2.48 -7.95 -12.18
N ALA A 99 2.93 -9.20 -12.16
CA ALA A 99 4.05 -9.68 -11.34
C ALA A 99 3.93 -9.30 -9.84
N LEU A 100 2.71 -9.26 -9.32
CA LEU A 100 2.43 -8.86 -7.94
C LEU A 100 3.08 -9.81 -6.94
N ARG A 101 3.85 -9.25 -6.01
CA ARG A 101 4.48 -9.96 -4.89
C ARG A 101 4.08 -9.24 -3.60
N ILE A 102 3.20 -9.84 -2.83
CA ILE A 102 2.65 -9.29 -1.59
C ILE A 102 3.29 -10.00 -0.41
N GLU A 103 3.95 -9.25 0.44
CA GLU A 103 4.61 -9.70 1.67
C GLU A 103 3.93 -9.04 2.87
N MET A 104 3.39 -9.86 3.77
CA MET A 104 2.79 -9.35 5.00
C MET A 104 3.88 -9.02 6.02
N LEU A 105 3.88 -7.82 6.54
CA LEU A 105 4.79 -7.32 7.58
C LEU A 105 4.07 -7.29 8.94
N GLY A 106 3.36 -8.37 9.27
CA GLY A 106 2.51 -8.46 10.45
C GLY A 106 1.03 -8.52 10.10
N SER A 107 0.16 -8.14 11.04
CA SER A 107 -1.31 -8.22 10.88
C SER A 107 -1.92 -6.98 10.22
N ASP A 108 -1.20 -5.87 10.17
CA ASP A 108 -1.70 -4.54 9.81
C ASP A 108 -0.82 -3.78 8.82
N ALA A 109 0.25 -4.39 8.31
CA ALA A 109 1.12 -3.83 7.29
C ALA A 109 1.47 -4.86 6.22
N ALA A 110 1.68 -4.38 4.98
CA ALA A 110 2.16 -5.20 3.86
C ALA A 110 3.09 -4.38 2.96
N PHE A 111 4.04 -5.08 2.37
CA PHE A 111 4.93 -4.58 1.33
C PHE A 111 4.58 -5.25 0.01
N VAL A 112 4.36 -4.45 -1.04
CA VAL A 112 4.01 -4.95 -2.37
C VAL A 112 5.06 -4.49 -3.38
N ARG A 113 5.45 -5.40 -4.25
CA ARG A 113 6.24 -5.14 -5.46
C ARG A 113 5.44 -5.59 -6.65
N GLY A 114 5.50 -4.84 -7.74
CA GLY A 114 4.79 -5.19 -8.95
C GLY A 114 5.24 -4.39 -10.15
N GLU A 115 4.57 -4.64 -11.25
CA GLU A 115 4.75 -3.96 -12.52
C GLU A 115 3.45 -3.27 -12.93
N PHE A 116 3.56 -2.09 -13.51
CA PHE A 116 2.43 -1.45 -14.18
C PHE A 116 2.69 -1.40 -15.68
N HIS A 117 1.64 -1.56 -16.45
CA HIS A 117 1.62 -1.39 -17.90
C HIS A 117 0.44 -0.50 -18.26
N LEU A 118 0.70 0.55 -19.03
CA LEU A 118 -0.35 1.40 -19.60
C LEU A 118 -0.37 1.19 -21.12
N THR A 119 -1.53 0.95 -21.68
CA THR A 119 -1.75 0.99 -23.13
C THR A 119 -2.47 2.28 -23.43
N MET A 120 -1.76 3.24 -24.02
CA MET A 120 -2.32 4.56 -24.33
C MET A 120 -3.08 4.53 -25.67
N PRO A 121 -4.08 5.42 -25.87
CA PRO A 121 -4.83 5.51 -27.13
C PRO A 121 -3.96 5.84 -28.34
N ASP A 122 -2.84 6.54 -28.16
CA ASP A 122 -1.86 6.85 -29.20
C ASP A 122 -0.90 5.68 -29.51
N GLY A 123 -1.12 4.52 -28.90
CA GLY A 123 -0.32 3.30 -29.09
C GLY A 123 0.94 3.21 -28.24
N LYS A 124 1.27 4.23 -27.46
CA LYS A 124 2.38 4.16 -26.50
C LYS A 124 2.05 3.18 -25.38
N THR A 125 3.08 2.54 -24.84
CA THR A 125 2.96 1.55 -23.76
C THR A 125 3.88 1.86 -22.57
N PRO A 126 3.67 2.98 -21.84
CA PRO A 126 4.43 3.27 -20.65
C PRO A 126 4.30 2.11 -19.65
N HIS A 127 5.43 1.70 -19.08
CA HIS A 127 5.48 0.62 -18.10
C HIS A 127 6.59 0.87 -17.09
N GLY A 128 6.61 0.09 -16.03
CA GLY A 128 7.66 0.19 -15.03
C GLY A 128 7.37 -0.62 -13.78
N LEU A 129 8.18 -0.37 -12.76
CA LEU A 129 8.12 -1.07 -11.49
C LEU A 129 7.52 -0.17 -10.42
N PHE A 130 6.87 -0.79 -9.45
CA PHE A 130 6.45 -0.08 -8.24
C PHE A 130 6.73 -0.88 -6.97
N THR A 131 6.88 -0.15 -5.89
CA THR A 131 6.87 -0.66 -4.52
C THR A 131 5.87 0.11 -3.70
N LEU A 132 5.02 -0.60 -2.96
CA LEU A 132 3.97 0.00 -2.14
C LEU A 132 4.09 -0.49 -0.71
N VAL A 133 3.83 0.42 0.24
CA VAL A 133 3.58 0.06 1.63
C VAL A 133 2.10 0.24 1.90
N PHE A 134 1.47 -0.82 2.38
CA PHE A 134 0.10 -0.81 2.83
C PHE A 134 0.01 -0.82 4.35
N ARG A 135 -1.00 -0.16 4.88
CA ARG A 135 -1.45 -0.29 6.27
C ARG A 135 -2.94 -0.62 6.32
N LYS A 136 -3.31 -1.37 7.35
CA LYS A 136 -4.71 -1.71 7.63
C LYS A 136 -5.29 -0.67 8.58
N PHE A 137 -6.38 -0.03 8.16
CA PHE A 137 -7.18 0.92 8.92
C PHE A 137 -8.57 0.33 9.23
N VAL A 138 -9.40 1.06 9.95
CA VAL A 138 -10.78 0.66 10.27
C VAL A 138 -11.62 0.48 8.99
N ASP A 139 -11.35 1.30 7.97
CA ASP A 139 -12.02 1.30 6.65
C ASP A 139 -11.31 0.42 5.60
N GLY A 140 -10.35 -0.40 6.02
CA GLY A 140 -9.66 -1.37 5.16
C GLY A 140 -8.18 -1.09 4.93
N TRP A 141 -7.62 -1.79 3.95
CA TRP A 141 -6.22 -1.63 3.56
C TRP A 141 -6.04 -0.42 2.66
N LYS A 142 -5.02 0.41 2.94
CA LYS A 142 -4.69 1.60 2.16
C LYS A 142 -3.19 1.67 1.87
N ILE A 143 -2.84 2.19 0.69
CA ILE A 143 -1.46 2.54 0.34
C ILE A 143 -1.08 3.79 1.12
N VAL A 144 -0.02 3.70 1.92
CA VAL A 144 0.54 4.84 2.68
C VAL A 144 1.83 5.38 2.06
N HIS A 145 2.48 4.58 1.23
CA HIS A 145 3.64 4.96 0.44
C HIS A 145 3.62 4.27 -0.92
N ASP A 146 3.94 5.02 -1.96
CA ASP A 146 4.11 4.54 -3.33
C ASP A 146 5.44 5.04 -3.87
N HIS A 147 6.25 4.14 -4.42
CA HIS A 147 7.42 4.49 -5.21
C HIS A 147 7.33 3.80 -6.57
N THR A 148 7.12 4.60 -7.59
CA THR A 148 6.97 4.14 -8.98
C THR A 148 8.11 4.66 -9.84
N SER A 149 8.78 3.75 -10.57
CA SER A 149 9.79 4.06 -11.58
C SER A 149 9.31 3.61 -12.95
N ALA A 150 9.22 4.53 -13.90
CA ALA A 150 8.95 4.20 -15.30
C ALA A 150 10.23 3.68 -15.97
N ALA A 151 10.08 2.71 -16.89
CA ALA A 151 11.15 2.36 -17.82
C ALA A 151 11.37 3.51 -18.83
N GLU A 152 12.60 3.72 -19.22
CA GLU A 152 13.01 4.69 -20.25
C GLU A 152 12.75 4.14 -21.66
#